data_dcf4d53d23d98f73ef7325deff8d5fcf
#
_entry.id   dcf4d53d23d98f73ef7325deff8d5fcf
#
_cell.length_a   1.000
_cell.length_b   1.000
_cell.length_c   1.000
_cell.angle_alpha   90.00
_cell.angle_beta   90.00
_cell.angle_gamma   90.00
#
_symmetry.space_group_name_H-M   'P 1'
#
loop_
_entity.id
_entity.type
_entity.pdbx_description
1 polymer ?
#
loop_
_entity_poly.entity_id
_entity_poly.type
_entity_poly.pdbx_seq_one_letter_code
_entity_poly.pdbx_strand_id
1 'polypeptide(L)'
;MTEYNEEYNGEEVVEENKFGNLSYFMPDKQKKSPITEVHLSKRFVDDKGEHIPFKMQAITVELMEKLENDSKKQVNRKERRAGKEETIDTKRFYEKVALHTTIYPDFTDKSLLDAYGEVDPVNVAKAILNVPGEYANWIDNALRINELDEDYSDLEEEVKK
;
A
#
# COMPACT_ATOMS: atom_id res chain seq x y z
N MET A 1 -54.06 -34.14 27.27
CA MET A 1 -53.00 -33.13 27.14
C MET A 1 -51.85 -33.78 26.37
N THR A 2 -51.79 -33.46 25.13
CA THR A 2 -50.65 -33.83 24.30
C THR A 2 -49.64 -32.72 24.45
N GLU A 3 -48.59 -33.00 25.18
CA GLU A 3 -47.42 -32.19 25.16
C GLU A 3 -46.83 -32.36 23.78
N TYR A 4 -46.91 -31.34 22.98
CA TYR A 4 -46.09 -31.22 21.80
C TYR A 4 -44.70 -30.90 22.29
N ASN A 5 -43.93 -31.95 22.55
CA ASN A 5 -42.49 -31.87 22.42
C ASN A 5 -42.23 -31.77 20.91
N GLU A 6 -42.38 -30.57 20.36
CA GLU A 6 -41.58 -30.24 19.23
C GLU A 6 -40.14 -30.24 19.75
N GLU A 7 -39.50 -31.41 19.72
CA GLU A 7 -38.08 -31.45 19.53
C GLU A 7 -37.86 -30.62 18.26
N TYR A 8 -37.62 -29.34 18.47
CA TYR A 8 -36.92 -28.53 17.48
C TYR A 8 -35.57 -29.24 17.33
N ASN A 9 -35.54 -30.24 16.49
CA ASN A 9 -34.32 -30.71 15.88
C ASN A 9 -33.79 -29.48 15.13
N GLY A 10 -32.93 -28.75 15.82
CA GLY A 10 -32.10 -27.78 15.21
C GLY A 10 -31.06 -28.44 14.32
N GLU A 11 -31.49 -29.37 13.48
CA GLU A 11 -30.91 -29.44 12.18
C GLU A 11 -31.27 -28.11 11.54
N GLU A 12 -30.51 -27.10 11.91
CA GLU A 12 -30.20 -26.11 10.92
C GLU A 12 -29.90 -26.93 9.69
N VAL A 13 -30.82 -26.93 8.75
CA VAL A 13 -30.46 -27.19 7.38
C VAL A 13 -29.43 -26.14 7.10
N VAL A 14 -28.17 -26.47 7.43
CA VAL A 14 -27.05 -25.81 6.84
C VAL A 14 -27.31 -26.06 5.37
N GLU A 15 -28.05 -25.17 4.71
CA GLU A 15 -27.99 -25.06 3.26
C GLU A 15 -26.50 -25.16 3.00
N GLU A 16 -26.06 -26.28 2.43
CA GLU A 16 -24.68 -26.44 2.05
C GLU A 16 -24.31 -25.13 1.40
N ASN A 17 -23.53 -24.35 2.11
CA ASN A 17 -23.30 -22.99 1.73
C ASN A 17 -22.59 -23.07 0.39
N LYS A 18 -23.32 -22.91 -0.71
CA LYS A 18 -22.81 -22.99 -2.08
C LYS A 18 -21.53 -22.22 -2.28
N PHE A 19 -21.25 -21.29 -1.38
CA PHE A 19 -20.16 -20.32 -1.44
C PHE A 19 -19.09 -20.53 -0.40
N GLY A 20 -19.25 -21.48 0.54
CA GLY A 20 -18.26 -21.77 1.58
C GLY A 20 -18.62 -21.21 2.97
N ASN A 21 -17.72 -21.40 3.92
CA ASN A 21 -17.93 -21.07 5.32
C ASN A 21 -17.44 -19.66 5.64
N LEU A 22 -18.33 -18.77 6.07
CA LEU A 22 -18.01 -17.39 6.46
C LEU A 22 -17.03 -17.32 7.64
N SER A 23 -16.93 -18.36 8.48
CA SER A 23 -15.98 -18.37 9.60
C SER A 23 -14.53 -18.17 9.16
N TYR A 24 -14.18 -18.53 7.94
CA TYR A 24 -12.84 -18.34 7.39
C TYR A 24 -12.46 -16.87 7.17
N PHE A 25 -13.44 -15.98 7.12
CA PHE A 25 -13.28 -14.54 6.91
C PHE A 25 -13.43 -13.73 8.19
N MET A 26 -13.61 -14.38 9.34
CA MET A 26 -13.70 -13.67 10.61
C MET A 26 -12.37 -13.00 10.96
N PRO A 27 -12.41 -11.87 11.72
CA PRO A 27 -11.21 -11.09 12.00
C PRO A 27 -10.05 -11.87 12.62
N ASP A 28 -10.36 -12.86 13.46
CA ASP A 28 -9.38 -13.73 14.12
C ASP A 28 -8.67 -14.70 13.15
N LYS A 29 -9.23 -14.92 11.97
CA LYS A 29 -8.66 -15.76 10.91
C LYS A 29 -7.78 -14.99 9.94
N GLN A 30 -7.86 -13.68 9.96
CA GLN A 30 -7.08 -12.84 9.06
C GLN A 30 -5.60 -12.86 9.44
N LYS A 31 -4.77 -13.29 8.51
CA LYS A 31 -3.31 -13.19 8.64
C LYS A 31 -2.85 -11.80 8.24
N LYS A 32 -1.84 -11.28 8.92
CA LYS A 32 -1.16 -10.05 8.51
C LYS A 32 -0.45 -10.26 7.18
N SER A 33 -0.41 -9.21 6.37
CA SER A 33 0.39 -9.22 5.14
C SER A 33 1.86 -9.52 5.44
N PRO A 34 2.53 -10.32 4.61
CA PRO A 34 3.93 -10.66 4.85
C PRO A 34 4.84 -9.45 4.69
N ILE A 35 5.93 -9.45 5.47
CA ILE A 35 7.04 -8.50 5.26
C ILE A 35 7.94 -9.09 4.18
N THR A 36 8.18 -8.31 3.13
CA THR A 36 9.03 -8.69 2.01
C THR A 36 10.36 -7.94 2.09
N GLU A 37 11.46 -8.65 1.95
CA GLU A 37 12.79 -8.06 1.84
C GLU A 37 13.10 -7.78 0.37
N VAL A 38 13.50 -6.56 0.06
CA VAL A 38 13.82 -6.10 -1.29
C VAL A 38 15.18 -5.43 -1.31
N HIS A 39 16.06 -5.88 -2.19
CA HIS A 39 17.36 -5.24 -2.42
C HIS A 39 17.22 -4.13 -3.46
N LEU A 40 17.13 -2.89 -3.00
CA LEU A 40 16.92 -1.71 -3.86
C LEU A 40 18.22 -0.98 -4.19
N SER A 41 19.22 -1.03 -3.30
CA SER A 41 20.49 -0.36 -3.48
C SER A 41 21.66 -1.26 -3.08
N LYS A 42 22.72 -1.21 -3.85
CA LYS A 42 23.99 -1.88 -3.55
C LYS A 42 24.98 -0.98 -2.80
N ARG A 43 24.60 0.27 -2.55
CA ARG A 43 25.46 1.29 -1.97
C ARG A 43 25.42 1.35 -0.45
N PHE A 44 24.46 0.67 0.17
CA PHE A 44 24.32 0.57 1.62
C PHE A 44 24.64 -0.84 2.06
N VAL A 45 25.68 -0.97 2.87
CA VAL A 45 26.19 -2.23 3.38
C VAL A 45 26.28 -2.17 4.89
N ASP A 46 26.16 -3.33 5.53
CA ASP A 46 26.38 -3.49 6.96
C ASP A 46 27.86 -3.57 7.33
N ASP A 47 28.16 -3.78 8.61
CA ASP A 47 29.52 -3.89 9.12
C ASP A 47 30.28 -5.09 8.53
N LYS A 48 29.57 -6.08 7.99
CA LYS A 48 30.13 -7.26 7.32
C LYS A 48 30.32 -7.08 5.81
N GLY A 49 29.92 -5.92 5.26
CA GLY A 49 29.95 -5.63 3.83
C GLY A 49 28.79 -6.24 3.04
N GLU A 50 27.77 -6.76 3.71
CA GLU A 50 26.56 -7.28 3.05
C GLU A 50 25.57 -6.18 2.75
N HIS A 51 24.90 -6.28 1.60
CA HIS A 51 23.88 -5.32 1.20
C HIS A 51 22.69 -5.37 2.15
N ILE A 52 22.24 -4.19 2.60
CA ILE A 52 21.11 -4.06 3.50
C ILE A 52 19.81 -4.12 2.70
N PRO A 53 18.94 -5.13 2.92
CA PRO A 53 17.64 -5.18 2.27
C PRO A 53 16.67 -4.16 2.86
N PHE A 54 15.81 -3.61 2.02
CA PHE A 54 14.65 -2.86 2.48
C PHE A 54 13.56 -3.85 2.88
N LYS A 55 12.82 -3.52 3.94
CA LYS A 55 11.67 -4.31 4.38
C LYS A 55 10.40 -3.55 4.04
N MET A 56 9.52 -4.21 3.31
CA MET A 56 8.29 -3.61 2.81
C MET A 56 7.09 -4.50 3.16
N GLN A 57 5.97 -3.88 3.41
CA GLN A 57 4.72 -4.55 3.76
C GLN A 57 3.53 -3.79 3.15
N ALA A 58 2.52 -4.51 2.67
CA ALA A 58 1.31 -3.90 2.13
C ALA A 58 0.64 -3.00 3.17
N ILE A 59 0.10 -1.89 2.70
CA ILE A 59 -0.70 -0.96 3.50
C ILE A 59 -2.17 -1.40 3.51
N THR A 60 -2.96 -0.80 4.39
CA THR A 60 -4.41 -1.04 4.42
C THR A 60 -5.15 -0.21 3.38
N VAL A 61 -6.33 -0.65 2.98
CA VAL A 61 -7.22 0.11 2.09
C VAL A 61 -7.55 1.48 2.67
N GLU A 62 -7.81 1.55 3.97
CA GLU A 62 -8.08 2.80 4.69
C GLU A 62 -6.93 3.80 4.58
N LEU A 63 -5.70 3.34 4.76
CA LEU A 63 -4.51 4.19 4.60
C LEU A 63 -4.34 4.62 3.14
N MET A 64 -4.55 3.71 2.20
CA MET A 64 -4.48 4.02 0.77
C MET A 64 -5.46 5.13 0.37
N GLU A 65 -6.70 5.06 0.84
CA GLU A 65 -7.72 6.08 0.58
C GLU A 65 -7.34 7.43 1.17
N LYS A 66 -6.76 7.44 2.38
CA LYS A 66 -6.23 8.66 2.99
C LYS A 66 -5.10 9.26 2.16
N LEU A 67 -4.19 8.44 1.66
CA LEU A 67 -3.08 8.90 0.80
C LEU A 67 -3.58 9.45 -0.54
N GLU A 68 -4.61 8.84 -1.12
CA GLU A 68 -5.29 9.38 -2.31
C GLU A 68 -5.84 10.78 -2.05
N ASN A 69 -6.56 10.97 -0.95
CA ASN A 69 -7.11 12.27 -0.57
C ASN A 69 -6.02 13.31 -0.34
N ASP A 70 -4.94 12.93 0.33
CA ASP A 70 -3.79 13.81 0.59
C ASP A 70 -2.99 14.15 -0.68
N SER A 71 -3.19 13.41 -1.75
CA SER A 71 -2.50 13.58 -3.04
C SER A 71 -3.35 14.29 -4.09
N LYS A 72 -4.53 14.78 -3.74
CA LYS A 72 -5.36 15.56 -4.65
C LYS A 72 -4.70 16.90 -4.98
N LYS A 73 -4.62 17.22 -6.27
CA LYS A 73 -4.22 18.54 -6.72
C LYS A 73 -5.31 19.55 -6.37
N GLN A 74 -4.94 20.59 -5.66
CA GLN A 74 -5.85 21.68 -5.38
C GLN A 74 -6.15 22.44 -6.67
N VAL A 75 -7.43 22.50 -7.01
CA VAL A 75 -7.94 23.30 -8.12
C VAL A 75 -8.17 24.72 -7.61
N ASN A 76 -7.57 25.71 -8.27
CA ASN A 76 -7.78 27.10 -7.91
C ASN A 76 -9.22 27.56 -8.23
N ARG A 77 -9.61 28.71 -7.69
CA ARG A 77 -10.97 29.23 -7.82
C ARG A 77 -11.42 29.43 -9.29
N LYS A 78 -10.47 29.79 -10.16
CA LYS A 78 -10.72 30.00 -11.60
C LYS A 78 -10.96 28.69 -12.33
N GLU A 79 -10.22 27.63 -11.96
CA GLU A 79 -10.38 26.30 -12.53
C GLU A 79 -11.68 25.64 -12.08
N ARG A 80 -12.12 25.84 -10.81
CA ARG A 80 -13.44 25.39 -10.33
C ARG A 80 -14.58 26.03 -11.12
N ARG A 81 -14.48 27.31 -11.41
CA ARG A 81 -15.46 28.03 -12.24
C ARG A 81 -15.52 27.51 -13.69
N ALA A 82 -14.37 27.01 -14.18
CA ALA A 82 -14.28 26.40 -15.51
C ALA A 82 -14.73 24.94 -15.56
N GLY A 83 -15.24 24.36 -14.43
CA GLY A 83 -15.73 23.00 -14.33
C GLY A 83 -14.65 21.96 -14.20
N LYS A 84 -13.41 22.35 -13.86
CA LYS A 84 -12.33 21.41 -13.55
C LYS A 84 -12.56 20.77 -12.18
N GLU A 85 -12.58 19.44 -12.15
CA GLU A 85 -12.64 18.65 -10.93
C GLU A 85 -11.24 18.46 -10.33
N GLU A 86 -11.18 18.21 -9.02
CA GLU A 86 -9.96 17.82 -8.34
C GLU A 86 -9.45 16.50 -8.92
N THR A 87 -8.20 16.47 -9.35
CA THR A 87 -7.52 15.27 -9.85
C THR A 87 -6.45 14.85 -8.87
N ILE A 88 -6.17 13.54 -8.83
CA ILE A 88 -5.10 12.98 -8.02
C ILE A 88 -3.76 13.27 -8.70
N ASP A 89 -2.78 13.74 -7.94
CA ASP A 89 -1.38 13.75 -8.36
C ASP A 89 -0.84 12.31 -8.24
N THR A 90 -0.89 11.57 -9.34
CA THR A 90 -0.58 10.16 -9.39
C THR A 90 0.87 9.87 -8.95
N LYS A 91 1.83 10.68 -9.37
CA LYS A 91 3.22 10.54 -8.97
C LYS A 91 3.36 10.70 -7.45
N ARG A 92 2.77 11.73 -6.89
CA ARG A 92 2.80 11.99 -5.44
C ARG A 92 2.10 10.87 -4.66
N PHE A 93 0.99 10.38 -5.17
CA PHE A 93 0.27 9.27 -4.57
C PHE A 93 1.14 8.00 -4.51
N TYR A 94 1.79 7.62 -5.59
CA TYR A 94 2.67 6.45 -5.62
C TYR A 94 3.89 6.62 -4.72
N GLU A 95 4.47 7.80 -4.65
CA GLU A 95 5.56 8.10 -3.72
C GLU A 95 5.12 7.93 -2.26
N LYS A 96 3.93 8.37 -1.91
CA LYS A 96 3.36 8.20 -0.56
C LYS A 96 3.03 6.73 -0.27
N VAL A 97 2.48 6.01 -1.22
CA VAL A 97 2.25 4.55 -1.09
C VAL A 97 3.57 3.83 -0.83
N ALA A 98 4.60 4.11 -1.59
CA ALA A 98 5.92 3.51 -1.41
C ALA A 98 6.54 3.86 -0.05
N LEU A 99 6.39 5.11 0.39
CA LEU A 99 6.86 5.58 1.69
C LEU A 99 6.23 4.78 2.84
N HIS A 100 4.91 4.62 2.83
CA HIS A 100 4.17 3.91 3.88
C HIS A 100 4.27 2.39 3.77
N THR A 101 4.57 1.87 2.59
CA THR A 101 4.86 0.45 2.36
C THR A 101 6.24 0.06 2.90
N THR A 102 7.17 0.99 2.98
CA THR A 102 8.54 0.75 3.45
C THR A 102 8.59 0.81 4.98
N ILE A 103 8.88 -0.33 5.61
CA ILE A 103 9.03 -0.42 7.06
C ILE A 103 10.44 -0.07 7.48
N TYR A 104 11.43 -0.52 6.73
CA TYR A 104 12.84 -0.33 7.00
C TYR A 104 13.61 -0.06 5.70
N PRO A 105 14.40 1.02 5.65
CA PRO A 105 14.54 2.05 6.69
C PRO A 105 13.25 2.87 6.87
N ASP A 106 13.03 3.38 8.08
CA ASP A 106 11.93 4.30 8.36
C ASP A 106 12.32 5.71 7.93
N PHE A 107 11.84 6.14 6.76
CA PHE A 107 12.11 7.46 6.22
C PHE A 107 11.49 8.61 7.02
N THR A 108 10.56 8.30 7.91
CA THR A 108 9.93 9.29 8.81
C THR A 108 10.71 9.50 10.10
N ASP A 109 11.74 8.70 10.35
CA ASP A 109 12.59 8.82 11.53
C ASP A 109 13.28 10.18 11.56
N LYS A 110 13.16 10.88 12.68
CA LYS A 110 13.69 12.22 12.84
C LYS A 110 15.21 12.29 12.65
N SER A 111 15.93 11.30 13.13
CA SER A 111 17.39 11.26 12.97
C SER A 111 17.81 11.17 11.51
N LEU A 112 17.05 10.44 10.72
CA LEU A 112 17.30 10.30 9.29
C LEU A 112 16.93 11.59 8.52
N LEU A 113 15.77 12.19 8.83
CA LEU A 113 15.37 13.49 8.29
C LEU A 113 16.41 14.58 8.57
N ASP A 114 16.86 14.69 9.82
CA ASP A 114 17.86 15.67 10.24
C ASP A 114 19.20 15.44 9.53
N ALA A 115 19.63 14.19 9.39
CA ALA A 115 20.88 13.83 8.72
C ALA A 115 20.91 14.24 7.24
N TYR A 116 19.78 14.16 6.55
CA TYR A 116 19.66 14.58 5.15
C TYR A 116 19.20 16.04 4.99
N GLY A 117 18.89 16.74 6.09
CA GLY A 117 18.42 18.12 6.05
C GLY A 117 17.06 18.28 5.36
N GLU A 118 16.20 17.29 5.48
CA GLU A 118 14.91 17.23 4.80
C GLU A 118 13.75 17.26 5.80
N VAL A 119 12.63 17.83 5.38
CA VAL A 119 11.36 17.84 6.13
C VAL A 119 10.41 16.77 5.58
N ASP A 120 10.39 16.61 4.26
CA ASP A 120 9.54 15.62 3.60
C ASP A 120 10.25 14.26 3.54
N PRO A 121 9.66 13.20 4.15
CA PRO A 121 10.24 11.85 4.10
C PRO A 121 10.46 11.30 2.69
N VAL A 122 9.65 11.69 1.71
CA VAL A 122 9.85 11.31 0.30
C VAL A 122 11.16 11.84 -0.24
N ASN A 123 11.57 13.05 0.16
CA ASN A 123 12.86 13.60 -0.23
C ASN A 123 14.04 12.85 0.38
N VAL A 124 13.88 12.32 1.59
CA VAL A 124 14.88 11.41 2.19
C VAL A 124 15.00 10.12 1.38
N ALA A 125 13.88 9.54 0.99
CA ALA A 125 13.86 8.35 0.13
C ALA A 125 14.58 8.62 -1.21
N LYS A 126 14.34 9.77 -1.84
CA LYS A 126 15.02 10.19 -3.07
C LYS A 126 16.52 10.41 -2.88
N ALA A 127 16.92 10.92 -1.72
CA ALA A 127 18.34 11.10 -1.39
C ALA A 127 19.06 9.78 -1.18
N ILE A 128 18.40 8.80 -0.56
CA ILE A 128 18.93 7.45 -0.34
C ILE A 128 18.92 6.65 -1.65
N LEU A 129 17.81 6.66 -2.37
CA LEU A 129 17.62 5.98 -3.66
C LEU A 129 17.84 6.97 -4.82
N ASN A 130 18.99 7.62 -4.85
CA ASN A 130 19.24 8.72 -5.80
C ASN A 130 19.70 8.26 -7.18
N VAL A 131 19.88 6.97 -7.39
CA VAL A 131 20.04 6.39 -8.72
C VAL A 131 18.65 6.15 -9.32
N PRO A 132 18.35 6.66 -10.53
CA PRO A 132 17.00 6.58 -11.08
C PRO A 132 16.38 5.18 -11.09
N GLY A 133 17.16 4.16 -11.40
CA GLY A 133 16.72 2.75 -11.38
C GLY A 133 16.38 2.24 -9.98
N GLU A 134 17.10 2.68 -8.96
CA GLU A 134 16.80 2.34 -7.56
C GLU A 134 15.46 2.93 -7.13
N TYR A 135 15.25 4.20 -7.43
CA TYR A 135 13.99 4.90 -7.14
C TYR A 135 12.81 4.25 -7.89
N ALA A 136 12.97 3.99 -9.18
CA ALA A 136 11.93 3.33 -9.97
C ALA A 136 11.59 1.94 -9.44
N ASN A 137 12.58 1.15 -9.06
CA ASN A 137 12.37 -0.17 -8.45
C ASN A 137 11.66 -0.08 -7.09
N TRP A 138 11.92 0.94 -6.32
CA TRP A 138 11.22 1.18 -5.05
C TRP A 138 9.73 1.37 -5.28
N ILE A 139 9.34 2.23 -6.22
CA ILE A 139 7.94 2.46 -6.60
C ILE A 139 7.30 1.18 -7.14
N ASP A 140 7.97 0.50 -8.07
CA ASP A 140 7.44 -0.73 -8.70
C ASP A 140 7.22 -1.85 -7.67
N ASN A 141 8.15 -2.05 -6.75
CA ASN A 141 8.00 -3.04 -5.68
C ASN A 141 6.87 -2.67 -4.71
N ALA A 142 6.72 -1.40 -4.37
CA ALA A 142 5.63 -0.95 -3.53
C ALA A 142 4.27 -1.21 -4.18
N LEU A 143 4.12 -0.92 -5.47
CA LEU A 143 2.89 -1.20 -6.20
C LEU A 143 2.61 -2.70 -6.28
N ARG A 144 3.63 -3.51 -6.53
CA ARG A 144 3.50 -4.97 -6.60
C ARG A 144 3.10 -5.57 -5.25
N ILE A 145 3.72 -5.15 -4.16
CA ILE A 145 3.42 -5.63 -2.81
C ILE A 145 1.98 -5.30 -2.41
N ASN A 146 1.46 -4.15 -2.84
CA ASN A 146 0.08 -3.74 -2.65
C ASN A 146 -0.88 -4.27 -3.72
N GLU A 147 -0.40 -5.08 -4.66
CA GLU A 147 -1.20 -5.64 -5.76
C GLU A 147 -1.87 -4.58 -6.65
N LEU A 148 -1.20 -3.44 -6.80
CA LEU A 148 -1.63 -2.30 -7.63
C LEU A 148 -0.94 -2.25 -9.00
N ASP A 149 -0.05 -3.17 -9.29
CA ASP A 149 0.78 -3.21 -10.49
C ASP A 149 -0.02 -3.50 -11.77
N GLU A 150 -1.13 -4.22 -11.69
CA GLU A 150 -2.01 -4.48 -12.82
C GLU A 150 -2.65 -3.19 -13.35
N ASP A 151 -3.14 -2.34 -12.45
CA ASP A 151 -3.71 -1.06 -12.81
C ASP A 151 -2.70 -0.13 -13.50
N TYR A 152 -1.44 -0.22 -13.08
CA TYR A 152 -0.35 0.56 -13.68
C TYR A 152 0.01 0.07 -15.08
N SER A 153 0.06 -1.24 -15.30
CA SER A 153 0.35 -1.83 -16.61
C SER A 153 -0.76 -1.52 -17.62
N ASP A 154 -2.01 -1.55 -17.21
CA ASP A 154 -3.16 -1.20 -18.04
C ASP A 154 -3.14 0.27 -18.46
N LEU A 155 -2.75 1.17 -17.54
CA LEU A 155 -2.57 2.59 -17.85
C LEU A 155 -1.40 2.85 -18.83
N GLU A 156 -0.29 2.11 -18.71
CA GLU A 156 0.81 2.19 -19.67
C GLU A 156 0.39 1.70 -21.06
N GLU A 157 -0.41 0.65 -21.14
CA GLU A 157 -0.92 0.14 -22.40
C GLU A 157 -1.90 1.11 -23.08
N GLU A 158 -2.76 1.79 -22.32
CA GLU A 158 -3.64 2.83 -22.84
C GLU A 158 -2.89 4.04 -23.38
N VAL A 159 -1.79 4.43 -22.77
CA VAL A 159 -0.95 5.54 -23.23
C VAL A 159 -0.13 5.18 -24.47
N LYS A 160 0.19 3.91 -24.68
CA LYS A 160 0.93 3.41 -25.87
C LYS A 160 0.06 3.18 -27.10
N LYS A 161 -1.23 3.26 -26.94
CA LYS A 161 -2.17 3.23 -28.09
C LYS A 161 -2.32 4.65 -28.69
#